data_afeb28ac77e8d4551bcd7e43dd4df571
#
_entry.id   afeb28ac77e8d4551bcd7e43dd4df571
#
_cell.length_a   1.000
_cell.length_b   1.000
_cell.length_c   1.000
_cell.angle_alpha   90.00
_cell.angle_beta   90.00
_cell.angle_gamma   90.00
#
_symmetry.space_group_name_H-M   'P 1'
#
loop_
_entity.id
_entity.type
_entity.pdbx_description
1 polymer ?
#
loop_
_entity_poly.entity_id
_entity_poly.type
_entity_poly.pdbx_seq_one_letter_code
_entity_poly.pdbx_strand_id
1 'polypeptide(L)'
;GSFEAATDAMRVGGLLFEAAQVRHLREGQSARVFVGGESVGTLGRLSEETAAVYKFRQPVYVAEVNVGAMLGAEVSPVRYAPLARFPSVLRDISLVADRAASFGEMRLAVLGLRIEQCRAVLLVDVYEGASLPEGMRSLTLRVEYRADERTLRDEEVDEMHARIVAELERGFGAQLRG
;
A
#
# COMPACT_ATOMS: atom_id res chain seq x y z
N GLY A 1 -5.94 3.77 0.98
CA GLY A 1 -6.64 4.50 2.08
C GLY A 1 -7.76 5.40 1.57
N SER A 2 -8.16 6.44 2.34
CA SER A 2 -9.32 7.29 1.98
C SER A 2 -9.19 7.99 0.61
N PHE A 3 -7.99 8.39 0.24
CA PHE A 3 -7.74 9.02 -1.06
C PHE A 3 -7.95 8.02 -2.22
N GLU A 4 -7.41 6.83 -2.11
CA GLU A 4 -7.61 5.75 -3.09
C GLU A 4 -9.09 5.38 -3.21
N ALA A 5 -9.81 5.26 -2.09
CA ALA A 5 -11.24 5.00 -2.11
C ALA A 5 -12.04 6.11 -2.84
N ALA A 6 -11.64 7.37 -2.67
CA ALA A 6 -12.27 8.47 -3.39
C ALA A 6 -11.98 8.43 -4.90
N THR A 7 -10.75 8.10 -5.30
CA THR A 7 -10.37 7.95 -6.72
C THR A 7 -11.01 6.73 -7.36
N ASP A 8 -11.14 5.62 -6.63
CA ASP A 8 -11.86 4.43 -7.08
C ASP A 8 -13.34 4.74 -7.33
N ALA A 9 -13.98 5.52 -6.44
CA ALA A 9 -15.36 5.96 -6.63
C ALA A 9 -15.53 6.82 -7.90
N MET A 10 -14.51 7.61 -8.26
CA MET A 10 -14.45 8.37 -9.51
C MET A 10 -13.97 7.53 -10.71
N ARG A 11 -13.61 6.28 -10.49
CA ARG A 11 -13.02 5.35 -11.49
C ARG A 11 -11.72 5.85 -12.12
N VAL A 12 -10.98 6.66 -11.39
CA VAL A 12 -9.65 7.10 -11.80
C VAL A 12 -8.67 6.01 -11.37
N GLY A 13 -8.20 5.24 -12.34
CA GLY A 13 -7.21 4.18 -12.12
C GLY A 13 -5.78 4.64 -12.36
N GLY A 14 -4.83 3.73 -12.12
CA GLY A 14 -3.42 3.96 -12.47
C GLY A 14 -2.73 5.00 -11.61
N LEU A 15 -3.16 5.17 -10.35
CA LEU A 15 -2.49 6.03 -9.39
C LEU A 15 -1.07 5.55 -9.11
N LEU A 16 -0.12 6.47 -9.25
CA LEU A 16 1.25 6.27 -8.80
C LEU A 16 1.57 7.30 -7.73
N PHE A 17 2.32 6.87 -6.72
CA PHE A 17 2.76 7.72 -5.62
C PHE A 17 4.28 7.76 -5.61
N GLU A 18 4.85 8.96 -5.71
CA GLU A 18 6.28 9.17 -5.60
C GLU A 18 6.58 9.99 -4.37
N ALA A 19 7.57 9.57 -3.59
CA ALA A 19 8.02 10.34 -2.43
C ALA A 19 8.38 11.76 -2.87
N ALA A 20 7.89 12.76 -2.16
CA ALA A 20 8.11 14.16 -2.49
C ALA A 20 8.33 14.99 -1.22
N GLN A 21 9.15 16.03 -1.34
CA GLN A 21 9.25 17.06 -0.30
C GLN A 21 8.28 18.20 -0.63
N VAL A 22 7.33 18.41 0.26
CA VAL A 22 6.33 19.48 0.16
C VAL A 22 6.39 20.32 1.44
N ARG A 23 6.58 21.63 1.31
CA ARG A 23 6.89 22.55 2.42
C ARG A 23 5.98 22.42 3.65
N HIS A 24 4.68 22.21 3.46
CA HIS A 24 3.69 22.13 4.55
C HIS A 24 3.44 20.70 5.02
N LEU A 25 4.09 19.71 4.41
CA LEU A 25 3.97 18.30 4.74
C LEU A 25 5.21 17.81 5.47
N ARG A 26 5.05 16.77 6.26
CA ARG A 26 6.11 16.14 7.00
C ARG A 26 7.04 15.38 6.05
N GLU A 27 8.35 15.60 6.19
CA GLU A 27 9.37 14.87 5.47
C GLU A 27 9.27 13.36 5.71
N GLY A 28 9.42 12.58 4.65
CA GLY A 28 9.26 11.11 4.68
C GLY A 28 7.81 10.62 4.81
N GLN A 29 6.82 11.54 4.89
CA GLN A 29 5.39 11.21 4.96
C GLN A 29 4.57 12.04 3.97
N SER A 30 5.14 12.33 2.81
CA SER A 30 4.51 13.07 1.73
C SER A 30 4.85 12.47 0.38
N ALA A 31 3.89 12.54 -0.53
CA ALA A 31 4.02 12.00 -1.88
C ALA A 31 3.37 12.93 -2.91
N ARG A 32 3.90 12.89 -4.12
CA ARG A 32 3.25 13.41 -5.32
C ARG A 32 2.42 12.31 -5.94
N VAL A 33 1.24 12.68 -6.43
CA VAL A 33 0.29 11.75 -7.06
C VAL A 33 0.32 11.95 -8.56
N PHE A 34 0.40 10.85 -9.29
CA PHE A 34 0.34 10.83 -10.75
C PHE A 34 -0.82 9.96 -11.22
N VAL A 35 -1.41 10.35 -12.34
CA VAL A 35 -2.40 9.59 -13.10
C VAL A 35 -2.01 9.67 -14.57
N GLY A 36 -1.90 8.53 -15.25
CA GLY A 36 -1.50 8.50 -16.65
C GLY A 36 -0.13 9.14 -16.94
N GLY A 37 0.76 9.24 -15.95
CA GLY A 37 2.06 9.90 -16.06
C GLY A 37 2.03 11.41 -15.78
N GLU A 38 0.86 12.02 -15.60
CA GLU A 38 0.73 13.43 -15.23
C GLU A 38 0.61 13.61 -13.71
N SER A 39 1.29 14.62 -13.17
CA SER A 39 1.18 14.98 -11.75
C SER A 39 -0.18 15.66 -11.49
N VAL A 40 -1.02 15.02 -10.68
CA VAL A 40 -2.36 15.53 -10.36
C VAL A 40 -2.44 16.16 -8.97
N GLY A 41 -1.39 16.05 -8.15
CA GLY A 41 -1.41 16.67 -6.84
C GLY A 41 -0.38 16.11 -5.86
N THR A 42 -0.57 16.43 -4.59
CA THR A 42 0.27 15.99 -3.49
C THR A 42 -0.60 15.52 -2.33
N LEU A 43 -0.08 14.60 -1.54
CA LEU A 43 -0.71 14.16 -0.29
C LEU A 43 0.35 13.87 0.78
N GLY A 44 -0.06 13.91 2.02
CA GLY A 44 0.82 13.57 3.13
C GLY A 44 0.28 14.03 4.48
N ARG A 45 1.09 13.80 5.51
CA ARG A 45 0.82 14.30 6.85
C ARG A 45 1.28 15.75 6.93
N LEU A 46 0.50 16.63 7.57
CA LEU A 46 0.96 17.99 7.87
C LEU A 46 2.22 17.95 8.71
N SER A 47 3.13 18.89 8.43
CA SER A 47 4.31 19.11 9.28
C SER A 47 3.88 19.53 10.69
N GLU A 48 4.71 19.25 11.69
CA GLU A 48 4.46 19.67 13.07
C GLU A 48 4.33 21.19 13.20
N GLU A 49 5.13 21.93 12.43
CA GLU A 49 5.08 23.39 12.36
C GLU A 49 3.69 23.87 11.87
N THR A 50 3.23 23.35 10.75
CA THR A 50 1.92 23.69 10.18
C THR A 50 0.79 23.27 11.13
N ALA A 51 0.84 22.07 11.68
CA ALA A 51 -0.16 21.56 12.61
C ALA A 51 -0.26 22.42 13.88
N ALA A 52 0.87 22.93 14.39
CA ALA A 52 0.93 23.81 15.57
C ALA A 52 0.25 25.15 15.31
N VAL A 53 0.41 25.76 14.13
CA VAL A 53 -0.28 27.01 13.76
C VAL A 53 -1.80 26.88 13.90
N TYR A 54 -2.35 25.74 13.47
CA TYR A 54 -3.78 25.43 13.53
C TYR A 54 -4.21 24.75 14.84
N LYS A 55 -3.27 24.55 15.78
CA LYS A 55 -3.50 23.89 17.09
C LYS A 55 -4.09 22.47 16.96
N PHE A 56 -3.74 21.76 15.92
CA PHE A 56 -4.13 20.36 15.78
C PHE A 56 -3.39 19.50 16.82
N ARG A 57 -4.14 18.69 17.56
CA ARG A 57 -3.61 17.79 18.61
C ARG A 57 -3.29 16.39 18.10
N GLN A 58 -3.83 16.04 16.95
CA GLN A 58 -3.64 14.73 16.33
C GLN A 58 -3.01 14.90 14.94
N PRO A 59 -2.34 13.87 14.43
CA PRO A 59 -1.85 13.86 13.05
C PRO A 59 -2.99 14.13 12.06
N VAL A 60 -2.79 15.10 11.17
CA VAL A 60 -3.73 15.44 10.11
C VAL A 60 -3.08 15.07 8.78
N TYR A 61 -3.81 14.33 7.97
CA TYR A 61 -3.42 13.98 6.61
C TYR A 61 -4.24 14.81 5.63
N VAL A 62 -3.59 15.32 4.62
CA VAL A 62 -4.23 16.17 3.59
C VAL A 62 -3.84 15.67 2.21
N ALA A 63 -4.75 15.90 1.26
CA ALA A 63 -4.48 15.74 -0.16
C ALA A 63 -4.93 17.01 -0.88
N GLU A 64 -4.07 17.56 -1.72
CA GLU A 64 -4.36 18.68 -2.60
C GLU A 64 -4.22 18.19 -4.05
N VAL A 65 -5.31 18.23 -4.81
CA VAL A 65 -5.36 17.64 -6.13
C VAL A 65 -6.00 18.57 -7.15
N ASN A 66 -5.50 18.51 -8.37
CA ASN A 66 -6.13 19.14 -9.53
C ASN A 66 -7.26 18.23 -10.03
N VAL A 67 -8.49 18.57 -9.66
CA VAL A 67 -9.68 17.80 -10.03
C VAL A 67 -9.88 17.78 -11.55
N GLY A 68 -9.55 18.89 -12.25
CA GLY A 68 -9.65 18.95 -13.72
C GLY A 68 -8.74 17.93 -14.39
N ALA A 69 -7.48 17.81 -13.93
CA ALA A 69 -6.54 16.81 -14.43
C ALA A 69 -7.01 15.38 -14.10
N MET A 70 -7.57 15.17 -12.91
CA MET A 70 -8.12 13.86 -12.54
C MET A 70 -9.32 13.45 -13.38
N LEU A 71 -10.23 14.38 -13.66
CA LEU A 71 -11.41 14.12 -14.49
C LEU A 71 -11.07 13.97 -15.98
N GLY A 72 -9.95 14.54 -16.41
CA GLY A 72 -9.43 14.39 -17.78
C GLY A 72 -8.68 13.06 -18.01
N ALA A 73 -8.37 12.32 -16.93
CA ALA A 73 -7.72 11.03 -17.03
C ALA A 73 -8.67 9.96 -17.64
N GLU A 74 -8.08 8.94 -18.25
CA GLU A 74 -8.87 7.80 -18.75
C GLU A 74 -9.64 7.14 -17.60
N VAL A 75 -10.96 7.16 -17.72
CA VAL A 75 -11.84 6.48 -16.77
C VAL A 75 -11.87 4.99 -17.10
N SER A 76 -11.55 4.16 -16.13
CA SER A 76 -11.63 2.72 -16.29
C SER A 76 -13.07 2.28 -16.62
N PRO A 77 -13.30 1.58 -17.73
CA PRO A 77 -14.63 1.12 -18.08
C PRO A 77 -15.16 0.14 -17.02
N VAL A 78 -16.46 0.23 -16.74
CA VAL A 78 -17.12 -0.78 -15.90
C VAL A 78 -17.11 -2.10 -16.63
N ARG A 79 -16.36 -3.07 -16.09
CA ARG A 79 -16.39 -4.44 -16.57
C ARG A 79 -17.16 -5.29 -15.58
N TYR A 80 -18.09 -6.07 -16.08
CA TYR A 80 -18.72 -7.10 -15.27
C TYR A 80 -17.65 -8.11 -14.85
N ALA A 81 -17.51 -8.28 -13.53
CA ALA A 81 -16.72 -9.37 -12.97
C ALA A 81 -17.68 -10.31 -12.25
N PRO A 82 -17.70 -11.61 -12.60
CA PRO A 82 -18.49 -12.59 -11.88
C PRO A 82 -18.14 -12.57 -10.39
N LEU A 83 -19.14 -12.72 -9.54
CA LEU A 83 -18.88 -12.91 -8.11
C LEU A 83 -18.00 -14.13 -7.90
N ALA A 84 -17.05 -14.00 -6.99
CA ALA A 84 -16.20 -15.12 -6.62
C ALA A 84 -17.04 -16.28 -6.10
N ARG A 85 -16.89 -17.46 -6.70
CA ARG A 85 -17.61 -18.68 -6.29
C ARG A 85 -16.98 -19.37 -5.10
N PHE A 86 -15.70 -19.19 -4.90
CA PHE A 86 -14.92 -19.83 -3.84
C PHE A 86 -14.38 -18.80 -2.86
N PRO A 87 -14.29 -19.15 -1.57
CA PRO A 87 -13.80 -18.23 -0.55
C PRO A 87 -12.32 -17.90 -0.76
N SER A 88 -11.93 -16.70 -0.35
CA SER A 88 -10.52 -16.35 -0.22
C SER A 88 -9.96 -16.74 1.13
N VAL A 89 -8.66 -17.03 1.17
CA VAL A 89 -7.88 -17.24 2.38
C VAL A 89 -7.01 -16.01 2.60
N LEU A 90 -7.07 -15.45 3.80
CA LEU A 90 -6.24 -14.31 4.20
C LEU A 90 -5.12 -14.79 5.11
N ARG A 91 -3.91 -14.30 4.86
CA ARG A 91 -2.74 -14.51 5.71
C ARG A 91 -2.04 -13.19 5.97
N ASP A 92 -1.69 -12.95 7.21
CA ASP A 92 -0.95 -11.75 7.62
C ASP A 92 0.53 -12.10 7.81
N ILE A 93 1.39 -11.19 7.35
CA ILE A 93 2.84 -11.26 7.50
C ILE A 93 3.27 -10.02 8.28
N SER A 94 3.80 -10.20 9.47
CA SER A 94 4.40 -9.11 10.24
C SER A 94 5.91 -9.14 10.07
N LEU A 95 6.47 -8.05 9.55
CA LEU A 95 7.88 -7.90 9.21
C LEU A 95 8.48 -6.72 9.94
N VAL A 96 9.75 -6.83 10.31
CA VAL A 96 10.61 -5.71 10.69
C VAL A 96 11.56 -5.45 9.52
N ALA A 97 11.56 -4.24 8.99
CA ALA A 97 12.38 -3.85 7.84
C ALA A 97 12.91 -2.42 8.02
N ASP A 98 13.91 -2.05 7.22
CA ASP A 98 14.42 -0.69 7.15
C ASP A 98 13.30 0.29 6.77
N ARG A 99 13.32 1.49 7.34
CA ARG A 99 12.35 2.55 7.03
C ARG A 99 12.39 3.00 5.56
N ALA A 100 13.53 2.85 4.90
CA ALA A 100 13.66 3.16 3.48
C ALA A 100 12.90 2.17 2.59
N ALA A 101 12.71 0.92 3.02
CA ALA A 101 11.96 -0.08 2.26
C ALA A 101 10.48 0.24 2.25
N SER A 102 9.93 0.72 1.13
CA SER A 102 8.52 1.10 1.04
C SER A 102 7.60 -0.11 0.87
N PHE A 103 6.35 0.01 1.38
CA PHE A 103 5.32 -0.99 1.09
C PHE A 103 5.08 -1.18 -0.42
N GLY A 104 5.17 -0.09 -1.20
CA GLY A 104 5.01 -0.14 -2.65
C GLY A 104 6.01 -1.08 -3.31
N GLU A 105 7.29 -0.98 -2.94
CA GLU A 105 8.36 -1.86 -3.44
C GLU A 105 8.15 -3.30 -3.01
N MET A 106 7.80 -3.53 -1.74
CA MET A 106 7.48 -4.87 -1.22
C MET A 106 6.31 -5.50 -1.98
N ARG A 107 5.24 -4.73 -2.20
CA ARG A 107 4.08 -5.17 -2.99
C ARG A 107 4.48 -5.52 -4.42
N LEU A 108 5.29 -4.70 -5.08
CA LEU A 108 5.77 -4.98 -6.43
C LEU A 108 6.62 -6.25 -6.50
N ALA A 109 7.49 -6.49 -5.50
CA ALA A 109 8.29 -7.70 -5.41
C ALA A 109 7.40 -8.95 -5.28
N VAL A 110 6.39 -8.90 -4.40
CA VAL A 110 5.43 -10.00 -4.25
C VAL A 110 4.65 -10.26 -5.54
N LEU A 111 4.14 -9.22 -6.19
CA LEU A 111 3.45 -9.33 -7.48
C LEU A 111 4.37 -9.87 -8.58
N GLY A 112 5.66 -9.55 -8.51
CA GLY A 112 6.71 -10.04 -9.40
C GLY A 112 6.89 -11.56 -9.34
N LEU A 113 6.52 -12.22 -8.25
CA LEU A 113 6.52 -13.69 -8.12
C LEU A 113 5.48 -14.37 -9.02
N ARG A 114 4.52 -13.62 -9.56
CA ARG A 114 3.45 -14.09 -10.46
C ARG A 114 2.71 -15.30 -9.91
N ILE A 115 2.42 -15.28 -8.60
CA ILE A 115 1.59 -16.32 -7.96
C ILE A 115 0.15 -16.06 -8.40
N GLU A 116 -0.38 -16.94 -9.25
CA GLU A 116 -1.70 -16.78 -9.87
C GLU A 116 -2.82 -16.63 -8.84
N GLN A 117 -2.72 -17.33 -7.72
CA GLN A 117 -3.72 -17.33 -6.66
C GLN A 117 -3.59 -16.11 -5.72
N CYS A 118 -2.51 -15.34 -5.80
CA CYS A 118 -2.35 -14.11 -5.02
C CYS A 118 -3.20 -12.98 -5.64
N ARG A 119 -4.30 -12.64 -5.01
CA ARG A 119 -5.28 -11.66 -5.52
C ARG A 119 -4.99 -10.25 -5.05
N ALA A 120 -4.50 -10.11 -3.81
CA ALA A 120 -4.19 -8.80 -3.25
C ALA A 120 -3.07 -8.87 -2.21
N VAL A 121 -2.31 -7.79 -2.12
CA VAL A 121 -1.37 -7.52 -1.04
C VAL A 121 -1.71 -6.15 -0.49
N LEU A 122 -2.10 -6.11 0.77
CA LEU A 122 -2.59 -4.91 1.46
C LEU A 122 -1.69 -4.59 2.65
N LEU A 123 -1.50 -3.30 2.92
CA LEU A 123 -0.88 -2.84 4.16
C LEU A 123 -1.96 -2.73 5.23
N VAL A 124 -1.79 -3.47 6.33
CA VAL A 124 -2.72 -3.50 7.46
C VAL A 124 -2.28 -2.53 8.54
N ASP A 125 -0.99 -2.56 8.88
CA ASP A 125 -0.45 -1.75 9.98
C ASP A 125 1.00 -1.37 9.73
N VAL A 126 1.39 -0.21 10.29
CA VAL A 126 2.78 0.27 10.35
C VAL A 126 3.05 0.71 11.78
N TYR A 127 4.00 0.08 12.41
CA TYR A 127 4.43 0.45 13.76
C TYR A 127 5.87 0.96 13.76
N GLU A 128 6.04 2.15 14.35
CA GLU A 128 7.33 2.80 14.58
C GLU A 128 7.42 3.15 16.06
N GLY A 129 8.10 2.36 16.84
CA GLY A 129 8.20 2.56 18.28
C GLY A 129 9.55 2.19 18.86
N ALA A 130 9.78 2.59 20.10
CA ALA A 130 11.04 2.41 20.82
C ALA A 130 11.44 0.92 21.02
N SER A 131 10.52 0.00 20.79
CA SER A 131 10.81 -1.45 20.88
C SER A 131 11.50 -2.01 19.62
N LEU A 132 11.64 -1.21 18.57
CA LEU A 132 12.33 -1.59 17.34
C LEU A 132 13.74 -0.99 17.31
N PRO A 133 14.70 -1.63 16.62
CA PRO A 133 16.00 -1.04 16.37
C PRO A 133 15.89 0.31 15.67
N GLU A 134 16.87 1.18 15.88
CA GLU A 134 16.92 2.48 15.22
C GLU A 134 16.97 2.32 13.69
N GLY A 135 16.20 3.13 12.97
CA GLY A 135 16.09 3.04 11.50
C GLY A 135 15.13 1.95 11.00
N MET A 136 14.55 1.14 11.89
CA MET A 136 13.65 0.05 11.51
C MET A 136 12.18 0.43 11.77
N ARG A 137 11.27 -0.25 11.06
CA ARG A 137 9.83 -0.22 11.30
C ARG A 137 9.22 -1.61 11.16
N SER A 138 8.10 -1.83 11.81
CA SER A 138 7.30 -3.04 11.61
C SER A 138 6.16 -2.75 10.64
N LEU A 139 5.98 -3.64 9.67
CA LEU A 139 4.89 -3.59 8.69
C LEU A 139 4.10 -4.88 8.81
N THR A 140 2.78 -4.78 8.85
CA THR A 140 1.89 -5.93 8.73
C THR A 140 1.21 -5.90 7.38
N LEU A 141 1.50 -6.90 6.57
CA LEU A 141 0.94 -7.08 5.23
C LEU A 141 -0.12 -8.18 5.29
N ARG A 142 -1.23 -7.97 4.62
CA ARG A 142 -2.26 -9.00 4.39
C ARG A 142 -2.21 -9.46 2.96
N VAL A 143 -2.08 -10.74 2.76
CA VAL A 143 -2.13 -11.39 1.45
C VAL A 143 -3.43 -12.15 1.30
N GLU A 144 -4.15 -11.87 0.23
CA GLU A 144 -5.37 -12.59 -0.14
C GLU A 144 -5.07 -13.62 -1.20
N TYR A 145 -5.41 -14.88 -0.92
CA TYR A 145 -5.29 -16.00 -1.84
C TYR A 145 -6.66 -16.51 -2.26
N ARG A 146 -6.86 -16.75 -3.55
CA ARG A 146 -8.09 -17.34 -4.09
C ARG A 146 -7.83 -18.01 -5.43
N ALA A 147 -8.38 -19.20 -5.61
CA ALA A 147 -8.53 -19.83 -6.91
C ALA A 147 -9.95 -19.59 -7.46
N ASP A 148 -10.09 -19.51 -8.79
CA ASP A 148 -11.37 -19.24 -9.44
C ASP A 148 -12.21 -20.52 -9.67
N GLU A 149 -11.57 -21.69 -9.61
CA GLU A 149 -12.20 -22.97 -9.96
C GLU A 149 -12.44 -23.90 -8.76
N ARG A 150 -11.81 -23.63 -7.62
CA ARG A 150 -11.90 -24.46 -6.39
C ARG A 150 -11.51 -23.71 -5.13
N THR A 151 -11.82 -24.28 -3.98
CA THR A 151 -11.25 -23.85 -2.70
C THR A 151 -9.77 -24.26 -2.63
N LEU A 152 -8.92 -23.36 -2.14
CA LEU A 152 -7.52 -23.67 -1.88
C LEU A 152 -7.38 -24.54 -0.63
N ARG A 153 -6.41 -25.44 -0.62
CA ARG A 153 -6.01 -26.21 0.56
C ARG A 153 -5.00 -25.43 1.38
N ASP A 154 -4.97 -25.67 2.67
CA ASP A 154 -4.06 -24.95 3.58
C ASP A 154 -2.59 -25.14 3.19
N GLU A 155 -2.20 -26.38 2.79
CA GLU A 155 -0.81 -26.67 2.40
C GLU A 155 -0.39 -25.86 1.15
N GLU A 156 -1.30 -25.66 0.19
CA GLU A 156 -1.03 -24.86 -1.01
C GLU A 156 -0.84 -23.37 -0.66
N VAL A 157 -1.67 -22.89 0.28
CA VAL A 157 -1.57 -21.51 0.77
C VAL A 157 -0.27 -21.31 1.52
N ASP A 158 0.11 -22.26 2.38
CA ASP A 158 1.33 -22.18 3.16
C ASP A 158 2.58 -22.20 2.27
N GLU A 159 2.60 -23.01 1.20
CA GLU A 159 3.69 -23.02 0.22
C GLU A 159 3.83 -21.67 -0.50
N MET A 160 2.72 -21.11 -0.98
CA MET A 160 2.71 -19.80 -1.64
C MET A 160 3.14 -18.70 -0.66
N HIS A 161 2.66 -18.78 0.57
CA HIS A 161 2.96 -17.83 1.63
C HIS A 161 4.46 -17.85 2.00
N ALA A 162 5.03 -19.02 2.15
CA ALA A 162 6.47 -19.18 2.40
C ALA A 162 7.35 -18.58 1.29
N ARG A 163 6.94 -18.71 0.02
CA ARG A 163 7.62 -18.08 -1.11
C ARG A 163 7.59 -16.54 -1.03
N ILE A 164 6.45 -15.97 -0.62
CA ILE A 164 6.31 -14.52 -0.45
C ILE A 164 7.21 -14.05 0.69
N VAL A 165 7.17 -14.73 1.83
CA VAL A 165 8.03 -14.39 2.98
C VAL A 165 9.51 -14.44 2.59
N ALA A 166 9.95 -15.50 1.93
CA ALA A 166 11.35 -15.65 1.49
C ALA A 166 11.77 -14.52 0.52
N GLU A 167 10.88 -14.07 -0.37
CA GLU A 167 11.16 -12.93 -1.26
C GLU A 167 11.31 -11.63 -0.48
N LEU A 168 10.45 -11.38 0.51
CA LEU A 168 10.51 -10.18 1.34
C LEU A 168 11.78 -10.16 2.22
N GLU A 169 12.14 -11.29 2.79
CA GLU A 169 13.39 -11.44 3.56
C GLU A 169 14.62 -11.20 2.67
N ARG A 170 14.65 -11.83 1.52
CA ARG A 170 15.78 -11.74 0.57
C ARG A 170 15.90 -10.34 -0.05
N GLY A 171 14.80 -9.75 -0.48
CA GLY A 171 14.80 -8.50 -1.24
C GLY A 171 14.96 -7.26 -0.38
N PHE A 172 14.50 -7.31 0.87
CA PHE A 172 14.46 -6.13 1.77
C PHE A 172 15.20 -6.34 3.09
N GLY A 173 15.87 -7.50 3.28
CA GLY A 173 16.49 -7.82 4.57
C GLY A 173 15.47 -7.84 5.72
N ALA A 174 14.20 -8.01 5.40
CA ALA A 174 13.14 -8.02 6.38
C ALA A 174 13.24 -9.27 7.28
N GLN A 175 12.78 -9.12 8.53
CA GLN A 175 12.75 -10.23 9.49
C GLN A 175 11.31 -10.44 9.94
N LEU A 176 10.85 -11.69 9.95
CA LEU A 176 9.54 -12.01 10.52
C LEU A 176 9.49 -11.60 11.98
N ARG A 177 8.41 -10.95 12.35
CA ARG A 177 8.10 -10.66 13.74
C ARG A 177 7.16 -11.75 14.25
N GLY A 178 7.70 -12.60 15.14
CA GLY A 178 6.90 -13.60 15.87
C GLY A 178 5.96 -12.99 16.90
#